data_2503b65a6623f7851ce20dda29af4ec2
#
_entry.id   2503b65a6623f7851ce20dda29af4ec2
#
_cell.length_a   1.000
_cell.length_b   1.000
_cell.length_c   1.000
_cell.angle_alpha   90.00
_cell.angle_beta   90.00
_cell.angle_gamma   90.00
#
_symmetry.space_group_name_H-M   'P 1'
#
loop_
_entity.id
_entity.type
_entity.pdbx_description
1 polymer ?
#
loop_
_entity_poly.entity_id
_entity_poly.type
_entity_poly.pdbx_seq_one_letter_code
_entity_poly.pdbx_strand_id
1 'polypeptide(L)'
;MQHIFLADVHLGAFHEGKNQQLESTLIRLIDHCEANKIQIHLLGDLFDYWMEYEDYIPPIGKNLLNRFKEYNKSFSTVYVTGNHDFWTRGHFNNMGFRTNTEYSTLRLDGKSILLFHGDGLTEKMFGLPRPYLNDFIRKAWFIDLFQYILDGEAGNNFMKEFSDFTRDNEINTDRLSDWANEILPKVKYDVIISGHDHIPRIETFKTGIYINTGAFFRFRTVVLYTNNKFRIVVWDGEQNQFLPFADKINTD
;
A
#
# COMPACT_ATOMS: atom_id res chain seq x y z
N MET A 1 -13.90 16.83 2.09
CA MET A 1 -13.93 15.37 2.28
C MET A 1 -12.65 14.95 3.00
N GLN A 2 -12.69 13.99 3.90
CA GLN A 2 -11.49 13.48 4.55
C GLN A 2 -10.92 12.31 3.74
N HIS A 3 -9.61 12.10 3.79
CA HIS A 3 -8.92 11.01 3.13
C HIS A 3 -7.96 10.33 4.08
N ILE A 4 -7.83 9.00 3.97
CA ILE A 4 -6.76 8.25 4.62
C ILE A 4 -5.92 7.52 3.57
N PHE A 5 -4.62 7.40 3.87
CA PHE A 5 -3.65 6.65 3.07
C PHE A 5 -2.97 5.65 3.98
N LEU A 6 -2.87 4.41 3.55
CA LEU A 6 -2.17 3.35 4.28
C LEU A 6 -1.49 2.39 3.32
N ALA A 7 -0.44 1.73 3.79
CA ALA A 7 0.33 0.72 3.08
C ALA A 7 0.81 -0.37 4.04
N ASP A 8 1.49 -1.36 3.49
CA ASP A 8 2.29 -2.33 4.24
C ASP A 8 1.46 -3.01 5.34
N VAL A 9 0.35 -3.63 4.93
CA VAL A 9 -0.50 -4.44 5.80
C VAL A 9 0.03 -5.86 5.92
N HIS A 10 0.58 -6.42 4.82
CA HIS A 10 1.15 -7.76 4.73
C HIS A 10 0.23 -8.84 5.31
N LEU A 11 -1.07 -8.80 4.93
CA LEU A 11 -2.00 -9.83 5.32
C LEU A 11 -1.57 -11.17 4.74
N GLY A 12 -1.35 -12.15 5.59
CA GLY A 12 -0.80 -13.46 5.21
C GLY A 12 0.62 -13.72 5.70
N ALA A 13 1.36 -12.66 6.08
CA ALA A 13 2.74 -12.75 6.57
C ALA A 13 2.88 -13.45 7.93
N PHE A 14 1.80 -13.56 8.69
CA PHE A 14 1.86 -13.92 10.10
C PHE A 14 1.13 -15.23 10.38
N HIS A 15 1.27 -15.76 11.60
CA HIS A 15 0.44 -16.89 12.05
C HIS A 15 -1.06 -16.52 11.99
N GLU A 16 -1.91 -17.52 11.90
CA GLU A 16 -3.34 -17.36 11.65
C GLU A 16 -4.04 -16.36 12.57
N GLY A 17 -3.83 -16.46 13.88
CA GLY A 17 -4.46 -15.55 14.86
C GLY A 17 -4.10 -14.07 14.65
N LYS A 18 -2.84 -13.76 14.30
CA LYS A 18 -2.42 -12.39 13.99
C LYS A 18 -3.01 -11.91 12.65
N ASN A 19 -3.09 -12.77 11.64
CA ASN A 19 -3.74 -12.45 10.37
C ASN A 19 -5.23 -12.13 10.57
N GLN A 20 -5.95 -12.94 11.35
CA GLN A 20 -7.37 -12.72 11.68
C GLN A 20 -7.57 -11.40 12.45
N GLN A 21 -6.69 -11.09 13.42
CA GLN A 21 -6.72 -9.82 14.13
C GLN A 21 -6.47 -8.63 13.18
N LEU A 22 -5.52 -8.76 12.27
CA LEU A 22 -5.18 -7.72 11.30
C LEU A 22 -6.35 -7.48 10.34
N GLU A 23 -6.93 -8.55 9.78
CA GLU A 23 -8.11 -8.48 8.92
C GLU A 23 -9.29 -7.81 9.62
N SER A 24 -9.62 -8.23 10.85
CA SER A 24 -10.70 -7.65 11.63
C SER A 24 -10.47 -6.18 11.99
N THR A 25 -9.21 -5.80 12.25
CA THR A 25 -8.83 -4.40 12.50
C THR A 25 -9.04 -3.52 11.27
N LEU A 26 -8.70 -4.02 10.07
CA LEU A 26 -8.96 -3.31 8.82
C LEU A 26 -10.45 -3.21 8.50
N ILE A 27 -11.22 -4.26 8.73
CA ILE A 27 -12.66 -4.22 8.53
C ILE A 27 -13.29 -3.12 9.40
N ARG A 28 -12.91 -3.01 10.67
CA ARG A 28 -13.38 -1.92 11.54
C ARG A 28 -12.94 -0.53 11.06
N LEU A 29 -11.72 -0.42 10.49
CA LEU A 29 -11.27 0.83 9.87
C LEU A 29 -12.16 1.21 8.68
N ILE A 30 -12.52 0.24 7.83
CA ILE A 30 -13.40 0.48 6.68
C ILE A 30 -14.81 0.90 7.16
N ASP A 31 -15.34 0.23 8.20
CA ASP A 31 -16.63 0.59 8.79
C ASP A 31 -16.63 2.03 9.32
N HIS A 32 -15.57 2.41 10.02
CA HIS A 32 -15.38 3.77 10.50
C HIS A 32 -15.29 4.78 9.35
N CYS A 33 -14.53 4.45 8.31
CA CYS A 33 -14.38 5.31 7.15
C CYS A 33 -15.70 5.52 6.39
N GLU A 34 -16.49 4.46 6.22
CA GLU A 34 -17.81 4.56 5.60
C GLU A 34 -18.76 5.44 6.41
N ALA A 35 -18.87 5.18 7.72
CA ALA A 35 -19.75 5.95 8.62
C ALA A 35 -19.39 7.45 8.67
N ASN A 36 -18.11 7.79 8.55
CA ASN A 36 -17.61 9.16 8.60
C ASN A 36 -17.31 9.78 7.24
N LYS A 37 -17.67 9.11 6.13
CA LYS A 37 -17.45 9.55 4.74
C LYS A 37 -15.99 9.89 4.45
N ILE A 38 -15.07 9.03 4.87
CA ILE A 38 -13.62 9.15 4.67
C ILE A 38 -13.23 8.29 3.47
N GLN A 39 -12.50 8.86 2.51
CA GLN A 39 -11.99 8.15 1.34
C GLN A 39 -10.71 7.39 1.68
N ILE A 40 -10.66 6.10 1.32
CA ILE A 40 -9.49 5.23 1.54
C ILE A 40 -8.62 5.19 0.28
N HIS A 41 -7.28 5.25 0.49
CA HIS A 41 -6.25 5.02 -0.52
C HIS A 41 -5.27 3.98 0.01
N LEU A 42 -5.06 2.90 -0.76
CA LEU A 42 -4.09 1.85 -0.46
C LEU A 42 -2.84 2.05 -1.31
N LEU A 43 -1.68 2.03 -0.67
CA LEU A 43 -0.39 2.30 -1.33
C LEU A 43 0.52 1.07 -1.31
N GLY A 44 -0.04 -0.08 -1.65
CA GLY A 44 0.68 -1.34 -1.85
C GLY A 44 0.83 -2.20 -0.61
N ASP A 45 1.20 -3.44 -0.87
CA ASP A 45 1.47 -4.47 0.12
C ASP A 45 0.31 -4.66 1.12
N LEU A 46 -0.94 -4.67 0.59
CA LEU A 46 -2.10 -5.08 1.36
C LEU A 46 -2.00 -6.57 1.73
N PHE A 47 -1.49 -7.37 0.81
CA PHE A 47 -1.22 -8.79 1.00
C PHE A 47 0.28 -9.04 0.99
N ASP A 48 0.74 -10.01 1.78
CA ASP A 48 2.13 -10.41 1.82
C ASP A 48 2.57 -11.16 0.54
N TYR A 49 1.62 -11.75 -0.12
CA TYR A 49 1.72 -12.31 -1.47
C TYR A 49 0.35 -12.30 -2.13
N TRP A 50 0.31 -11.96 -3.40
CA TRP A 50 -0.91 -11.96 -4.18
C TRP A 50 -0.60 -12.27 -5.64
N MET A 51 -1.20 -13.34 -6.14
CA MET A 51 -1.06 -13.76 -7.51
C MET A 51 -2.40 -14.24 -8.06
N GLU A 52 -2.99 -13.46 -8.96
CA GLU A 52 -4.20 -13.85 -9.69
C GLU A 52 -3.86 -14.69 -10.90
N TYR A 53 -4.59 -15.77 -11.09
CA TYR A 53 -4.66 -16.53 -12.31
C TYR A 53 -6.04 -16.32 -12.95
N GLU A 54 -6.22 -16.78 -14.18
CA GLU A 54 -7.51 -16.68 -14.86
C GLU A 54 -8.62 -17.42 -14.10
N ASP A 55 -8.28 -18.57 -13.53
CA ASP A 55 -9.18 -19.51 -12.84
C ASP A 55 -8.90 -19.62 -11.33
N TYR A 56 -7.96 -18.86 -10.78
CA TYR A 56 -7.59 -18.92 -9.37
C TYR A 56 -7.38 -17.53 -8.76
N ILE A 57 -8.06 -17.30 -7.65
CA ILE A 57 -7.90 -16.12 -6.80
C ILE A 57 -7.36 -16.58 -5.43
N PRO A 58 -6.27 -15.98 -4.93
CA PRO A 58 -5.75 -16.33 -3.62
C PRO A 58 -6.83 -16.26 -2.53
N PRO A 59 -6.96 -17.28 -1.68
CA PRO A 59 -8.06 -17.36 -0.69
C PRO A 59 -7.87 -16.44 0.53
N ILE A 60 -6.80 -15.64 0.53
CA ILE A 60 -6.43 -14.76 1.63
C ILE A 60 -7.32 -13.50 1.67
N GLY A 61 -7.68 -13.03 2.88
CA GLY A 61 -8.38 -11.77 3.08
C GLY A 61 -9.78 -11.70 2.46
N LYS A 62 -10.46 -12.83 2.32
CA LYS A 62 -11.79 -12.90 1.67
C LYS A 62 -12.82 -11.98 2.33
N ASN A 63 -12.84 -11.92 3.67
CA ASN A 63 -13.78 -11.07 4.39
C ASN A 63 -13.44 -9.59 4.19
N LEU A 64 -12.15 -9.25 4.23
CA LEU A 64 -11.66 -7.90 3.96
C LEU A 64 -12.04 -7.43 2.55
N LEU A 65 -11.79 -8.27 1.53
CA LEU A 65 -12.13 -7.95 0.14
C LEU A 65 -13.63 -7.80 -0.06
N ASN A 66 -14.45 -8.65 0.55
CA ASN A 66 -15.89 -8.50 0.52
C ASN A 66 -16.34 -7.18 1.19
N ARG A 67 -15.70 -6.80 2.31
CA ARG A 67 -16.01 -5.53 2.97
C ARG A 67 -15.62 -4.32 2.11
N PHE A 68 -14.47 -4.37 1.45
CA PHE A 68 -14.09 -3.34 0.47
C PHE A 68 -15.07 -3.27 -0.70
N LYS A 69 -15.55 -4.40 -1.22
CA LYS A 69 -16.55 -4.44 -2.29
C LYS A 69 -17.81 -3.68 -1.90
N GLU A 70 -18.29 -3.84 -0.67
CA GLU A 70 -19.46 -3.09 -0.18
C GLU A 70 -19.13 -1.58 -0.04
N TYR A 71 -18.01 -1.24 0.58
CA TYR A 71 -17.53 0.14 0.72
C TYR A 71 -17.38 0.83 -0.66
N ASN A 72 -16.85 0.14 -1.64
CA ASN A 72 -16.62 0.66 -2.99
C ASN A 72 -17.91 0.92 -3.79
N LYS A 73 -19.08 0.50 -3.33
CA LYS A 73 -20.38 0.91 -3.91
C LYS A 73 -20.64 2.40 -3.72
N SER A 74 -20.16 2.99 -2.64
CA SER A 74 -20.33 4.41 -2.31
C SER A 74 -19.05 5.22 -2.50
N PHE A 75 -17.89 4.55 -2.42
CA PHE A 75 -16.55 5.13 -2.55
C PHE A 75 -15.77 4.33 -3.59
N SER A 76 -14.72 4.90 -4.17
CA SER A 76 -13.86 4.17 -5.10
C SER A 76 -12.44 4.19 -4.57
N THR A 77 -12.07 3.15 -3.83
CA THR A 77 -10.73 3.03 -3.25
C THR A 77 -9.66 3.01 -4.35
N VAL A 78 -8.70 3.94 -4.29
CA VAL A 78 -7.49 3.86 -5.10
C VAL A 78 -6.59 2.80 -4.48
N TYR A 79 -6.12 1.87 -5.31
CA TYR A 79 -5.18 0.84 -4.90
C TYR A 79 -3.95 0.87 -5.83
N VAL A 80 -2.86 1.44 -5.34
CA VAL A 80 -1.56 1.29 -5.98
C VAL A 80 -0.95 0.02 -5.43
N THR A 81 -0.60 -0.94 -6.28
CA THR A 81 -0.02 -2.21 -5.83
C THR A 81 1.45 -2.05 -5.43
N GLY A 82 1.91 -2.87 -4.50
CA GLY A 82 3.30 -2.92 -4.06
C GLY A 82 4.12 -4.01 -4.75
N ASN A 83 5.22 -4.40 -4.12
CA ASN A 83 6.08 -5.45 -4.65
C ASN A 83 5.64 -6.87 -4.22
N HIS A 84 4.69 -7.00 -3.32
CA HIS A 84 4.11 -8.28 -2.89
C HIS A 84 2.76 -8.59 -3.53
N ASP A 85 2.06 -7.59 -4.09
CA ASP A 85 0.69 -7.75 -4.57
C ASP A 85 0.42 -7.14 -5.97
N PHE A 86 1.45 -7.08 -6.82
CA PHE A 86 1.33 -6.52 -8.17
C PHE A 86 0.77 -7.48 -9.24
N TRP A 87 0.70 -8.78 -8.97
CA TRP A 87 0.21 -9.76 -9.96
C TRP A 87 -1.32 -9.81 -9.96
N THR A 88 -1.91 -8.82 -10.58
CA THR A 88 -3.37 -8.64 -10.66
C THR A 88 -3.87 -8.87 -12.08
N ARG A 89 -5.04 -9.52 -12.22
CA ARG A 89 -5.75 -9.74 -13.49
C ARG A 89 -7.15 -9.09 -13.49
N GLY A 90 -7.36 -8.10 -12.65
CA GLY A 90 -8.60 -7.33 -12.62
C GLY A 90 -9.61 -7.73 -11.54
N HIS A 91 -9.29 -8.69 -10.66
CA HIS A 91 -10.16 -9.05 -9.55
C HIS A 91 -10.49 -7.84 -8.66
N PHE A 92 -9.48 -7.04 -8.30
CA PHE A 92 -9.70 -5.82 -7.52
C PHE A 92 -10.59 -4.80 -8.25
N ASN A 93 -10.42 -4.64 -9.58
CA ASN A 93 -11.28 -3.75 -10.35
C ASN A 93 -12.74 -4.22 -10.33
N ASN A 94 -12.99 -5.55 -10.40
CA ASN A 94 -14.33 -6.13 -10.28
C ASN A 94 -14.96 -5.94 -8.88
N MET A 95 -14.12 -5.64 -7.87
CA MET A 95 -14.55 -5.26 -6.52
C MET A 95 -14.67 -3.74 -6.31
N GLY A 96 -14.58 -2.95 -7.39
CA GLY A 96 -14.76 -1.49 -7.37
C GLY A 96 -13.53 -0.69 -6.99
N PHE A 97 -12.34 -1.32 -6.89
CA PHE A 97 -11.09 -0.59 -6.73
C PHE A 97 -10.68 0.09 -8.04
N ARG A 98 -9.98 1.21 -7.93
CA ARG A 98 -9.19 1.81 -9.01
C ARG A 98 -7.74 1.38 -8.85
N THR A 99 -7.39 0.27 -9.47
CA THR A 99 -6.07 -0.37 -9.33
C THR A 99 -5.05 0.22 -10.30
N ASN A 100 -3.87 0.53 -9.78
CA ASN A 100 -2.71 0.99 -10.55
C ASN A 100 -1.46 0.21 -10.11
N THR A 101 -0.63 -0.22 -11.05
CA THR A 101 0.58 -1.03 -10.75
C THR A 101 1.86 -0.20 -10.64
N GLU A 102 1.78 1.10 -10.90
CA GLU A 102 2.92 2.03 -10.86
C GLU A 102 2.69 3.13 -9.82
N TYR A 103 1.79 4.04 -10.14
CA TYR A 103 1.44 5.17 -9.30
C TYR A 103 0.03 5.67 -9.62
N SER A 104 -0.50 6.49 -8.76
CA SER A 104 -1.72 7.26 -8.98
C SER A 104 -1.49 8.72 -8.64
N THR A 105 -2.34 9.58 -9.17
CA THR A 105 -2.30 11.01 -8.87
C THR A 105 -3.62 11.46 -8.26
N LEU A 106 -3.54 12.39 -7.33
CA LEU A 106 -4.70 12.94 -6.64
C LEU A 106 -4.55 14.45 -6.52
N ARG A 107 -5.68 15.16 -6.54
CA ARG A 107 -5.71 16.60 -6.28
C ARG A 107 -6.62 16.89 -5.10
N LEU A 108 -6.08 17.50 -4.04
CA LEU A 108 -6.81 17.88 -2.83
C LEU A 108 -6.52 19.34 -2.50
N ASP A 109 -7.57 20.16 -2.41
CA ASP A 109 -7.48 21.57 -2.05
C ASP A 109 -6.38 22.34 -2.80
N GLY A 110 -6.28 22.07 -4.12
CA GLY A 110 -5.29 22.68 -5.01
C GLY A 110 -3.91 22.02 -5.03
N LYS A 111 -3.58 21.13 -4.07
CA LYS A 111 -2.31 20.39 -4.04
C LYS A 111 -2.34 19.20 -4.99
N SER A 112 -1.30 19.03 -5.79
CA SER A 112 -1.08 17.85 -6.63
C SER A 112 -0.28 16.80 -5.85
N ILE A 113 -0.79 15.58 -5.76
CA ILE A 113 -0.25 14.53 -4.91
C ILE A 113 0.12 13.34 -5.79
N LEU A 114 1.34 12.84 -5.64
CA LEU A 114 1.80 11.58 -6.20
C LEU A 114 1.63 10.48 -5.15
N LEU A 115 0.97 9.40 -5.52
CA LEU A 115 0.73 8.21 -4.70
C LEU A 115 1.45 7.02 -5.35
N PHE A 116 2.35 6.37 -4.65
CA PHE A 116 3.00 5.16 -5.14
C PHE A 116 3.43 4.28 -3.96
N HIS A 117 3.86 3.04 -4.23
CA HIS A 117 4.26 2.16 -3.14
C HIS A 117 5.62 2.55 -2.55
N GLY A 118 6.67 2.61 -3.35
CA GLY A 118 8.04 2.94 -2.91
C GLY A 118 9.12 2.02 -3.48
N ASP A 119 8.75 0.88 -4.06
CA ASP A 119 9.69 -0.10 -4.64
C ASP A 119 10.39 0.38 -5.92
N GLY A 120 9.92 1.48 -6.52
CA GLY A 120 10.46 2.12 -7.71
C GLY A 120 9.40 2.45 -8.74
N LEU A 121 9.79 3.21 -9.76
CA LEU A 121 8.94 3.68 -10.84
C LEU A 121 9.59 3.42 -12.21
N THR A 122 8.81 2.96 -13.19
CA THR A 122 9.30 2.64 -14.54
C THR A 122 9.62 3.90 -15.34
N GLU A 123 8.86 4.98 -15.12
CA GLU A 123 9.07 6.21 -15.85
C GLU A 123 10.40 6.88 -15.48
N LYS A 124 11.28 7.04 -16.48
CA LYS A 124 12.63 7.59 -16.29
C LYS A 124 12.67 8.98 -15.69
N MET A 125 11.61 9.77 -15.87
CA MET A 125 11.53 11.12 -15.33
C MET A 125 11.58 11.17 -13.80
N PHE A 126 11.18 10.08 -13.12
CA PHE A 126 11.22 10.01 -11.67
C PHE A 126 12.61 9.64 -11.11
N GLY A 127 13.50 9.04 -11.94
CA GLY A 127 14.84 8.66 -11.49
C GLY A 127 14.87 7.67 -10.31
N LEU A 128 13.83 6.86 -10.13
CA LEU A 128 13.71 5.87 -9.06
C LEU A 128 13.53 4.46 -9.67
N PRO A 129 14.59 3.86 -10.22
CA PRO A 129 14.48 2.54 -10.83
C PRO A 129 14.19 1.47 -9.78
N ARG A 130 13.38 0.48 -10.17
CA ARG A 130 13.19 -0.73 -9.37
C ARG A 130 14.47 -1.56 -9.29
N PRO A 131 14.66 -2.32 -8.21
CA PRO A 131 15.64 -3.40 -8.20
C PRO A 131 15.43 -4.32 -9.41
N TYR A 132 16.53 -4.79 -10.02
CA TYR A 132 16.49 -5.54 -11.27
C TYR A 132 15.57 -6.78 -11.21
N LEU A 133 15.59 -7.51 -10.09
CA LEU A 133 14.73 -8.68 -9.89
C LEU A 133 13.25 -8.28 -9.89
N ASN A 134 12.89 -7.21 -9.19
CA ASN A 134 11.50 -6.74 -9.10
C ASN A 134 10.98 -6.25 -10.48
N ASP A 135 11.85 -5.61 -11.27
CA ASP A 135 11.49 -5.23 -12.64
C ASP A 135 11.31 -6.45 -13.55
N PHE A 136 12.16 -7.47 -13.38
CA PHE A 136 12.11 -8.70 -14.15
C PHE A 136 10.83 -9.51 -13.93
N ILE A 137 10.46 -9.74 -12.66
CA ILE A 137 9.26 -10.55 -12.31
C ILE A 137 7.94 -9.83 -12.65
N ARG A 138 7.97 -8.53 -12.94
CA ARG A 138 6.81 -7.74 -13.39
C ARG A 138 6.58 -7.80 -14.91
N LYS A 139 7.49 -8.42 -15.68
CA LYS A 139 7.35 -8.51 -17.14
C LYS A 139 6.23 -9.48 -17.51
N ALA A 140 5.32 -9.05 -18.38
CA ALA A 140 4.16 -9.83 -18.79
C ALA A 140 4.54 -11.24 -19.26
N TRP A 141 5.57 -11.36 -20.11
CA TRP A 141 6.02 -12.66 -20.61
C TRP A 141 6.51 -13.60 -19.48
N PHE A 142 7.13 -13.04 -18.42
CA PHE A 142 7.57 -13.84 -17.27
C PHE A 142 6.36 -14.32 -16.46
N ILE A 143 5.39 -13.44 -16.23
CA ILE A 143 4.13 -13.78 -15.53
C ILE A 143 3.39 -14.88 -16.30
N ASP A 144 3.24 -14.73 -17.61
CA ASP A 144 2.56 -15.73 -18.47
C ASP A 144 3.29 -17.07 -18.45
N LEU A 145 4.62 -17.07 -18.58
CA LEU A 145 5.44 -18.30 -18.48
C LEU A 145 5.32 -18.96 -17.10
N PHE A 146 5.40 -18.19 -16.02
CA PHE A 146 5.28 -18.70 -14.66
C PHE A 146 3.91 -19.35 -14.43
N GLN A 147 2.84 -18.68 -14.87
CA GLN A 147 1.47 -19.18 -14.75
C GLN A 147 1.16 -20.35 -15.69
N TYR A 148 1.91 -20.51 -16.76
CA TYR A 148 1.84 -21.71 -17.62
C TYR A 148 2.48 -22.95 -16.97
N ILE A 149 3.58 -22.74 -16.21
CA ILE A 149 4.33 -23.85 -15.59
C ILE A 149 3.71 -24.28 -14.25
N LEU A 150 3.25 -23.32 -13.42
CA LEU A 150 2.69 -23.55 -12.10
C LEU A 150 1.20 -23.20 -12.12
N ASP A 151 0.38 -24.10 -11.62
CA ASP A 151 -1.04 -23.82 -11.37
C ASP A 151 -1.23 -22.81 -10.24
N GLY A 152 -2.46 -22.34 -10.03
CA GLY A 152 -2.74 -21.28 -9.09
C GLY A 152 -2.34 -21.58 -7.65
N GLU A 153 -2.51 -22.81 -7.18
CA GLU A 153 -2.16 -23.23 -5.83
C GLU A 153 -0.65 -23.34 -5.66
N ALA A 154 0.03 -24.02 -6.59
CA ALA A 154 1.49 -24.19 -6.54
C ALA A 154 2.22 -22.84 -6.70
N GLY A 155 1.76 -21.98 -7.61
CA GLY A 155 2.32 -20.64 -7.81
C GLY A 155 2.15 -19.74 -6.60
N ASN A 156 0.99 -19.78 -5.97
CA ASN A 156 0.71 -19.02 -4.76
C ASN A 156 1.58 -19.49 -3.57
N ASN A 157 1.77 -20.81 -3.40
CA ASN A 157 2.65 -21.37 -2.37
C ASN A 157 4.12 -20.98 -2.61
N PHE A 158 4.58 -21.03 -3.87
CA PHE A 158 5.93 -20.58 -4.23
C PHE A 158 6.15 -19.10 -3.89
N MET A 159 5.19 -18.23 -4.20
CA MET A 159 5.31 -16.81 -3.89
C MET A 159 5.29 -16.52 -2.41
N LYS A 160 4.56 -17.30 -1.63
CA LYS A 160 4.59 -17.23 -0.16
C LYS A 160 5.98 -17.53 0.38
N GLU A 161 6.59 -18.65 -0.05
CA GLU A 161 7.96 -19.02 0.37
C GLU A 161 8.99 -17.98 -0.08
N PHE A 162 8.83 -17.42 -1.29
CA PHE A 162 9.69 -16.37 -1.81
C PHE A 162 9.56 -15.08 -0.99
N SER A 163 8.36 -14.68 -0.60
CA SER A 163 8.11 -13.52 0.28
C SER A 163 8.77 -13.71 1.64
N ASP A 164 8.62 -14.89 2.25
CA ASP A 164 9.26 -15.22 3.54
C ASP A 164 10.78 -15.10 3.47
N PHE A 165 11.40 -15.56 2.37
CA PHE A 165 12.85 -15.49 2.16
C PHE A 165 13.37 -14.05 1.94
N THR A 166 12.60 -13.18 1.32
CA THR A 166 13.05 -11.81 0.97
C THR A 166 12.79 -10.78 2.06
N ARG A 167 12.00 -11.12 3.09
CA ARG A 167 11.55 -10.19 4.14
C ARG A 167 12.66 -9.66 5.05
N ASP A 168 13.74 -10.42 5.25
CA ASP A 168 14.82 -10.09 6.19
C ASP A 168 15.88 -9.14 5.61
N ASN A 169 15.69 -8.62 4.39
CA ASN A 169 16.62 -7.65 3.83
C ASN A 169 16.47 -6.29 4.52
N GLU A 170 17.59 -5.72 4.96
CA GLU A 170 17.63 -4.37 5.52
C GLU A 170 17.07 -3.34 4.51
N ILE A 171 15.99 -2.67 4.88
CA ILE A 171 15.43 -1.58 4.09
C ILE A 171 16.25 -0.32 4.39
N ASN A 172 16.82 0.29 3.34
CA ASN A 172 17.42 1.63 3.47
C ASN A 172 16.30 2.66 3.62
N THR A 173 16.03 3.04 4.85
CA THR A 173 14.90 3.89 5.22
C THR A 173 15.01 5.34 4.72
N ASP A 174 16.22 5.82 4.37
CA ASP A 174 16.43 7.20 3.93
C ASP A 174 16.37 7.37 2.41
N ARG A 175 16.47 6.26 1.65
CA ARG A 175 16.49 6.27 0.18
C ARG A 175 15.32 7.04 -0.43
N LEU A 176 14.09 6.81 0.05
CA LEU A 176 12.89 7.46 -0.50
C LEU A 176 12.80 8.93 -0.07
N SER A 177 13.27 9.27 1.13
CA SER A 177 13.33 10.65 1.60
C SER A 177 14.32 11.47 0.76
N ASP A 178 15.53 10.97 0.56
CA ASP A 178 16.55 11.61 -0.26
C ASP A 178 16.06 11.79 -1.71
N TRP A 179 15.49 10.73 -2.29
CA TRP A 179 14.89 10.79 -3.61
C TRP A 179 13.77 11.83 -3.70
N ALA A 180 12.87 11.88 -2.72
CA ALA A 180 11.77 12.84 -2.72
C ALA A 180 12.26 14.29 -2.67
N ASN A 181 13.31 14.56 -1.87
CA ASN A 181 13.95 15.87 -1.82
C ASN A 181 14.55 16.28 -3.16
N GLU A 182 15.15 15.33 -3.90
CA GLU A 182 15.73 15.58 -5.21
C GLU A 182 14.71 15.73 -6.33
N ILE A 183 13.58 15.01 -6.27
CA ILE A 183 12.61 14.95 -7.36
C ILE A 183 11.54 16.04 -7.27
N LEU A 184 11.10 16.42 -6.07
CA LEU A 184 10.06 17.44 -5.87
C LEU A 184 10.32 18.75 -6.64
N PRO A 185 11.54 19.29 -6.74
CA PRO A 185 11.80 20.47 -7.56
C PRO A 185 11.64 20.27 -9.07
N LYS A 186 11.65 19.02 -9.53
CA LYS A 186 11.70 18.64 -10.96
C LYS A 186 10.34 18.19 -11.50
N VAL A 187 9.38 17.87 -10.62
CA VAL A 187 8.05 17.35 -10.95
C VAL A 187 6.95 18.34 -10.54
N LYS A 188 5.73 18.13 -11.06
CA LYS A 188 4.58 19.01 -10.77
C LYS A 188 3.71 18.45 -9.62
N TYR A 189 4.37 18.00 -8.56
CA TYR A 189 3.69 17.51 -7.36
C TYR A 189 4.09 18.33 -6.14
N ASP A 190 3.11 18.68 -5.32
CA ASP A 190 3.32 19.39 -4.05
C ASP A 190 3.56 18.40 -2.90
N VAL A 191 3.06 17.18 -3.05
CA VAL A 191 3.14 16.13 -2.03
C VAL A 191 3.42 14.79 -2.70
N ILE A 192 4.31 14.00 -2.09
CA ILE A 192 4.57 12.60 -2.42
C ILE A 192 4.19 11.75 -1.21
N ILE A 193 3.35 10.72 -1.40
CA ILE A 193 2.97 9.78 -0.34
C ILE A 193 3.32 8.36 -0.79
N SER A 194 4.05 7.64 0.07
CA SER A 194 4.44 6.25 -0.18
C SER A 194 4.30 5.36 1.07
N GLY A 195 4.51 4.06 0.89
CA GLY A 195 4.80 3.05 1.89
C GLY A 195 6.22 2.53 1.77
N HIS A 196 6.38 1.18 1.81
CA HIS A 196 7.57 0.39 1.50
C HIS A 196 8.70 0.45 2.54
N ASP A 197 9.08 1.64 3.04
CA ASP A 197 10.14 1.78 4.06
C ASP A 197 9.69 1.34 5.45
N HIS A 198 8.39 1.11 5.64
CA HIS A 198 7.78 0.71 6.91
C HIS A 198 7.89 1.73 8.05
N ILE A 199 8.54 2.87 7.88
CA ILE A 199 8.75 3.88 8.92
C ILE A 199 7.87 5.11 8.66
N PRO A 200 6.89 5.38 9.53
CA PRO A 200 5.99 6.52 9.35
C PRO A 200 6.75 7.84 9.55
N ARG A 201 6.64 8.75 8.57
CA ARG A 201 7.29 10.07 8.63
C ARG A 201 6.59 11.11 7.77
N ILE A 202 6.71 12.37 8.16
CA ILE A 202 6.36 13.53 7.33
C ILE A 202 7.58 14.43 7.30
N GLU A 203 8.08 14.67 6.09
CA GLU A 203 9.23 15.54 5.86
C GLU A 203 8.84 16.70 4.96
N THR A 204 9.13 17.91 5.41
CA THR A 204 8.84 19.12 4.65
C THR A 204 10.13 19.65 4.06
N PHE A 205 10.19 19.68 2.75
CA PHE A 205 11.28 20.27 1.98
C PHE A 205 10.91 21.66 1.48
N LYS A 206 11.86 22.36 0.91
CA LYS A 206 11.65 23.70 0.35
C LYS A 206 10.57 23.73 -0.77
N THR A 207 10.45 22.63 -1.51
CA THR A 207 9.63 22.53 -2.72
C THR A 207 8.41 21.62 -2.58
N GLY A 208 8.22 20.98 -1.43
CA GLY A 208 7.07 20.10 -1.21
C GLY A 208 7.19 19.24 0.03
N ILE A 209 6.32 18.24 0.14
CA ILE A 209 6.22 17.36 1.32
C ILE A 209 6.38 15.92 0.86
N TYR A 210 7.19 15.16 1.58
CA TYR A 210 7.24 13.70 1.49
C TYR A 210 6.60 13.08 2.72
N ILE A 211 5.82 12.02 2.50
CA ILE A 211 5.11 11.31 3.56
C ILE A 211 5.27 9.80 3.32
N ASN A 212 5.77 9.07 4.32
CA ASN A 212 5.69 7.63 4.36
C ASN A 212 4.60 7.21 5.36
N THR A 213 3.69 6.33 4.94
CA THR A 213 2.56 5.90 5.79
C THR A 213 3.00 5.05 6.98
N GLY A 214 4.20 4.45 6.90
CA GLY A 214 4.64 3.41 7.81
C GLY A 214 3.92 2.09 7.59
N ALA A 215 4.41 1.04 8.26
CA ALA A 215 3.84 -0.30 8.18
C ALA A 215 2.58 -0.43 9.06
N PHE A 216 1.43 -0.61 8.41
CA PHE A 216 0.17 -0.80 9.14
C PHE A 216 0.19 -2.06 10.02
N PHE A 217 0.84 -3.15 9.56
CA PHE A 217 0.92 -4.38 10.37
C PHE A 217 1.63 -4.19 11.70
N ARG A 218 2.55 -3.20 11.81
CA ARG A 218 3.39 -2.95 12.99
C ARG A 218 2.84 -1.81 13.85
N PHE A 219 2.53 -0.67 13.24
CA PHE A 219 2.23 0.56 13.96
C PHE A 219 0.75 0.96 13.93
N ARG A 220 -0.07 0.34 13.07
CA ARG A 220 -1.45 0.76 12.76
C ARG A 220 -1.54 2.21 12.28
N THR A 221 -0.44 2.74 11.74
CA THR A 221 -0.38 4.11 11.25
C THR A 221 -1.14 4.26 9.93
N VAL A 222 -1.79 5.39 9.81
CA VAL A 222 -2.37 5.89 8.55
C VAL A 222 -2.07 7.39 8.43
N VAL A 223 -1.98 7.88 7.22
CA VAL A 223 -1.93 9.32 6.96
C VAL A 223 -3.35 9.83 6.81
N LEU A 224 -3.78 10.70 7.71
CA LEU A 224 -5.08 11.34 7.67
C LEU A 224 -4.96 12.75 7.06
N TYR A 225 -5.72 13.00 5.98
CA TYR A 225 -5.90 14.32 5.41
C TYR A 225 -7.26 14.90 5.82
N THR A 226 -7.21 16.00 6.54
CA THR A 226 -8.39 16.75 6.95
C THR A 226 -8.02 18.21 7.16
N ASN A 227 -8.95 19.13 6.89
CA ASN A 227 -8.73 20.56 7.05
C ASN A 227 -7.46 21.08 6.35
N ASN A 228 -7.20 20.60 5.14
CA ASN A 228 -6.03 20.95 4.31
C ASN A 228 -4.66 20.58 4.92
N LYS A 229 -4.63 19.63 5.86
CA LYS A 229 -3.42 19.16 6.55
C LYS A 229 -3.30 17.66 6.53
N PHE A 230 -2.07 17.17 6.34
CA PHE A 230 -1.69 15.78 6.53
C PHE A 230 -1.20 15.57 7.96
N ARG A 231 -1.58 14.45 8.56
CA ARG A 231 -1.10 14.00 9.87
C ARG A 231 -0.97 12.51 9.86
N ILE A 232 0.08 11.97 10.48
CA ILE A 232 0.16 10.55 10.81
C ILE A 232 -0.65 10.34 12.09
N VAL A 233 -1.52 9.35 12.06
CA VAL A 233 -2.35 8.93 13.20
C VAL A 233 -2.30 7.42 13.33
N VAL A 234 -2.58 6.91 14.51
CA VAL A 234 -2.69 5.48 14.80
C VAL A 234 -4.16 5.11 14.82
N TRP A 235 -4.51 4.05 14.10
CA TRP A 235 -5.84 3.47 14.18
C TRP A 235 -5.97 2.57 15.42
N ASP A 236 -6.81 2.98 16.36
CA ASP A 236 -7.26 2.16 17.48
C ASP A 236 -8.54 1.42 17.10
N GLY A 237 -8.37 0.16 16.70
CA GLY A 237 -9.51 -0.67 16.30
C GLY A 237 -10.39 -1.14 17.44
N GLU A 238 -9.97 -1.01 18.70
CA GLU A 238 -10.80 -1.34 19.87
C GLU A 238 -11.75 -0.20 20.20
N GLN A 239 -11.23 1.03 20.17
CA GLN A 239 -12.01 2.23 20.44
C GLN A 239 -12.64 2.83 19.17
N ASN A 240 -12.37 2.29 17.98
CA ASN A 240 -12.82 2.79 16.66
C ASN A 240 -12.52 4.29 16.46
N GLN A 241 -11.30 4.71 16.76
CA GLN A 241 -10.88 6.11 16.62
C GLN A 241 -9.44 6.25 16.15
N PHE A 242 -9.12 7.43 15.63
CA PHE A 242 -7.75 7.82 15.34
C PHE A 242 -7.10 8.49 16.55
N LEU A 243 -5.94 8.01 16.96
CA LEU A 243 -5.12 8.57 18.02
C LEU A 243 -3.93 9.33 17.43
N PRO A 244 -3.42 10.36 18.11
CA PRO A 244 -2.19 11.02 17.70
C PRO A 244 -1.02 10.01 17.63
N PHE A 245 -0.25 10.05 16.54
CA PHE A 245 1.03 9.35 16.48
C PHE A 245 2.06 10.15 17.28
N ALA A 246 2.58 9.58 18.37
CA ALA A 246 3.68 10.18 19.11
C ALA A 246 5.00 9.63 18.54
N ASP A 247 5.94 10.49 18.15
CA ASP A 247 7.24 10.17 17.54
C ASP A 247 8.18 9.31 18.43
N LYS A 248 7.66 8.61 19.40
CA LYS A 248 8.42 7.64 20.19
C LYS A 248 8.24 6.24 19.60
N ILE A 249 8.95 5.98 18.52
CA ILE A 249 9.28 4.61 18.14
C ILE A 249 10.33 4.15 19.17
N ASN A 250 9.89 3.55 20.27
CA ASN A 250 10.78 2.72 21.05
C ASN A 250 11.13 1.54 20.16
N THR A 251 12.37 1.54 19.68
CA THR A 251 13.00 0.39 19.02
C THR A 251 13.30 -0.61 20.14
N ASP A 252 12.36 -1.50 20.44
CA ASP A 252 12.58 -2.76 21.14
C ASP A 252 12.44 -3.90 20.15
#